data_5ae29f8e0922d7f31f336552b5739f07
#
_entry.id   5ae29f8e0922d7f31f336552b5739f07
#
_cell.length_a   1.000
_cell.length_b   1.000
_cell.length_c   1.000
_cell.angle_alpha   90.00
_cell.angle_beta   90.00
_cell.angle_gamma   90.00
#
_symmetry.space_group_name_H-M   'P 1'
#
loop_
_entity.id
_entity.type
_entity.pdbx_description
1 polymer ?
#
loop_
_entity_poly.entity_id
_entity_poly.type
_entity_poly.pdbx_seq_one_letter_code
_entity_poly.pdbx_strand_id
1 'polypeptide(L)'
;VGLGSLNRRTEGIVDHPQEIVAQCFSYADAFLQPVQVLEEITSLLEDVKKLNPKRVLEIGTCKGGTLYLWTRVARPDATIVSVDLRSDKACGGYSRLRTPIYRRFARRQQRLHLVRADSHQIDTLEQVKRLFGGSEIDFLFIDGDHSYAGVKRDWEMYSTLVRKGGIIAFHDVASNYGETQVKRCWDEIKDNFPHREYMVHPEGLYGIGVILK
;
A
#
# COMPACT_ATOMS: atom_id res chain seq x y z
N VAL A 1 -10.88 6.48 -21.05
CA VAL A 1 -11.66 5.37 -20.43
C VAL A 1 -11.76 5.72 -18.95
N GLY A 2 -12.98 5.95 -18.43
CA GLY A 2 -13.16 6.45 -17.06
C GLY A 2 -13.04 5.34 -15.98
N LEU A 3 -12.80 5.71 -14.72
CA LEU A 3 -12.68 4.82 -13.56
C LEU A 3 -13.81 3.78 -13.47
N GLY A 4 -15.02 4.14 -13.85
CA GLY A 4 -16.15 3.20 -13.92
C GLY A 4 -15.95 2.04 -14.91
N SER A 5 -15.17 2.23 -15.97
CA SER A 5 -14.79 1.16 -16.89
C SER A 5 -13.72 0.25 -16.29
N LEU A 6 -12.72 0.81 -15.60
CA LEU A 6 -11.70 0.04 -14.89
C LEU A 6 -12.35 -0.82 -13.79
N ASN A 7 -13.24 -0.25 -12.99
CA ASN A 7 -13.97 -1.01 -11.96
C ASN A 7 -14.74 -2.19 -12.54
N ARG A 8 -15.50 -1.99 -13.62
CA ARG A 8 -16.23 -3.08 -14.28
C ARG A 8 -15.31 -4.17 -14.83
N ARG A 9 -14.17 -3.80 -15.40
CA ARG A 9 -13.21 -4.78 -15.94
C ARG A 9 -12.58 -5.63 -14.83
N THR A 10 -12.29 -5.03 -13.68
CA THR A 10 -11.64 -5.74 -12.57
C THR A 10 -12.61 -6.49 -11.66
N GLU A 11 -13.91 -6.19 -11.67
CA GLU A 11 -14.92 -6.96 -10.94
C GLU A 11 -15.03 -8.40 -11.40
N GLY A 12 -14.86 -8.65 -12.71
CA GLY A 12 -14.92 -9.99 -13.29
C GLY A 12 -13.64 -10.83 -13.11
N ILE A 13 -12.54 -10.21 -12.67
CA ILE A 13 -11.21 -10.85 -12.58
C ILE A 13 -10.59 -10.76 -11.18
N VAL A 14 -11.40 -10.56 -10.15
CA VAL A 14 -10.91 -10.43 -8.74
C VAL A 14 -10.12 -11.66 -8.26
N ASP A 15 -10.28 -12.79 -8.93
CA ASP A 15 -9.54 -14.02 -8.65
C ASP A 15 -8.21 -14.13 -9.39
N HIS A 16 -7.91 -13.19 -10.26
CA HIS A 16 -6.70 -13.14 -11.08
C HIS A 16 -5.86 -11.88 -10.81
N PRO A 17 -5.03 -11.86 -9.74
CA PRO A 17 -4.22 -10.69 -9.37
C PRO A 17 -3.40 -10.12 -10.51
N GLN A 18 -2.78 -10.98 -11.32
CA GLN A 18 -1.98 -10.61 -12.50
C GLN A 18 -2.79 -9.77 -13.51
N GLU A 19 -4.04 -10.18 -13.78
CA GLU A 19 -4.92 -9.46 -14.69
C GLU A 19 -5.36 -8.12 -14.11
N ILE A 20 -5.60 -8.05 -12.79
CA ILE A 20 -5.94 -6.79 -12.11
C ILE A 20 -4.79 -5.80 -12.25
N VAL A 21 -3.55 -6.24 -11.96
CA VAL A 21 -2.35 -5.41 -12.09
C VAL A 21 -2.19 -4.96 -13.53
N ALA A 22 -2.23 -5.88 -14.50
CA ALA A 22 -2.12 -5.55 -15.94
C ALA A 22 -3.18 -4.52 -16.37
N GLN A 23 -4.43 -4.66 -15.92
CA GLN A 23 -5.48 -3.66 -16.20
C GLN A 23 -5.17 -2.31 -15.56
N CYS A 24 -4.63 -2.27 -14.35
CA CYS A 24 -4.24 -1.04 -13.66
C CYS A 24 -3.10 -0.32 -14.38
N PHE A 25 -2.08 -1.06 -14.84
CA PHE A 25 -0.94 -0.52 -15.58
C PHE A 25 -1.32 -0.10 -17.01
N SER A 26 -2.23 -0.82 -17.67
CA SER A 26 -2.71 -0.47 -19.02
C SER A 26 -3.70 0.68 -19.03
N TYR A 27 -4.15 1.12 -17.87
CA TYR A 27 -5.06 2.26 -17.74
C TYR A 27 -4.31 3.53 -18.18
N ALA A 28 -4.61 3.99 -19.40
CA ALA A 28 -3.83 4.93 -20.21
C ALA A 28 -3.65 6.34 -19.60
N ASP A 29 -4.33 6.65 -18.52
CA ASP A 29 -4.11 7.89 -17.80
C ASP A 29 -3.09 7.61 -16.69
N ALA A 30 -1.89 8.17 -16.82
CA ALA A 30 -0.84 8.22 -15.80
C ALA A 30 -1.34 8.64 -14.39
N PHE A 31 -2.63 8.83 -14.26
CA PHE A 31 -3.37 9.31 -13.10
C PHE A 31 -3.53 8.27 -11.99
N LEU A 32 -3.60 6.95 -12.34
CA LEU A 32 -3.78 5.85 -11.39
C LEU A 32 -2.68 4.78 -11.48
N GLN A 33 -1.73 4.95 -12.38
CA GLN A 33 -0.68 3.97 -12.55
C GLN A 33 0.15 3.86 -11.25
N PRO A 34 0.27 2.66 -10.68
CA PRO A 34 1.19 2.44 -9.56
C PRO A 34 2.62 2.81 -9.96
N VAL A 35 3.36 3.45 -9.06
CA VAL A 35 4.79 3.71 -9.23
C VAL A 35 5.53 2.49 -8.67
N GLN A 36 5.41 1.37 -9.38
CA GLN A 36 5.84 0.04 -8.96
C GLN A 36 6.35 -0.75 -10.16
N VAL A 37 7.15 -1.79 -9.93
CA VAL A 37 7.45 -2.81 -10.95
C VAL A 37 6.32 -3.81 -11.02
N LEU A 38 5.86 -4.12 -12.23
CA LEU A 38 4.66 -4.93 -12.47
C LEU A 38 4.76 -6.31 -11.82
N GLU A 39 5.88 -6.98 -11.99
CA GLU A 39 6.12 -8.34 -11.47
C GLU A 39 6.19 -8.36 -9.94
N GLU A 40 6.83 -7.35 -9.34
CA GLU A 40 7.00 -7.22 -7.89
C GLU A 40 5.64 -6.99 -7.20
N ILE A 41 4.87 -6.01 -7.68
CA ILE A 41 3.56 -5.71 -7.11
C ILE A 41 2.55 -6.84 -7.36
N THR A 42 2.69 -7.58 -8.46
CA THR A 42 1.86 -8.75 -8.75
C THR A 42 2.11 -9.84 -7.72
N SER A 43 3.37 -10.13 -7.41
CA SER A 43 3.76 -11.14 -6.41
C SER A 43 3.24 -10.77 -5.02
N LEU A 44 3.37 -9.51 -4.61
CA LEU A 44 2.78 -9.03 -3.36
C LEU A 44 1.25 -9.15 -3.38
N LEU A 45 0.61 -8.78 -4.48
CA LEU A 45 -0.85 -8.82 -4.58
C LEU A 45 -1.40 -10.24 -4.46
N GLU A 46 -0.67 -11.24 -4.96
CA GLU A 46 -1.00 -12.66 -4.78
C GLU A 46 -0.94 -13.09 -3.32
N ASP A 47 0.09 -12.67 -2.58
CA ASP A 47 0.19 -12.97 -1.15
C ASP A 47 -0.91 -12.27 -0.35
N VAL A 48 -1.19 -11.01 -0.63
CA VAL A 48 -2.29 -10.27 0.02
C VAL A 48 -3.65 -10.90 -0.30
N LYS A 49 -3.85 -11.38 -1.53
CA LYS A 49 -5.08 -12.11 -1.87
C LYS A 49 -5.21 -13.40 -1.07
N LYS A 50 -4.15 -14.20 -0.95
CA LYS A 50 -4.13 -15.43 -0.13
C LYS A 50 -4.43 -15.14 1.34
N LEU A 51 -3.89 -14.01 1.87
CA LEU A 51 -4.18 -13.54 3.22
C LEU A 51 -5.67 -13.18 3.41
N ASN A 52 -6.36 -12.75 2.34
CA ASN A 52 -7.76 -12.33 2.33
C ASN A 52 -8.08 -11.31 3.44
N PRO A 53 -7.39 -10.15 3.45
CA PRO A 53 -7.40 -9.24 4.59
C PRO A 53 -8.75 -8.55 4.76
N LYS A 54 -9.17 -8.42 6.02
CA LYS A 54 -10.33 -7.63 6.44
C LYS A 54 -9.96 -6.19 6.80
N ARG A 55 -8.72 -5.97 7.24
CA ARG A 55 -8.21 -4.66 7.64
C ARG A 55 -6.88 -4.40 6.97
N VAL A 56 -6.85 -3.36 6.16
CA VAL A 56 -5.69 -2.96 5.34
C VAL A 56 -5.28 -1.55 5.70
N LEU A 57 -4.02 -1.35 6.00
CA LEU A 57 -3.42 -0.03 6.16
C LEU A 57 -2.36 0.20 5.08
N GLU A 58 -2.45 1.32 4.40
CA GLU A 58 -1.43 1.83 3.48
C GLU A 58 -0.89 3.16 4.01
N ILE A 59 0.42 3.31 3.99
CA ILE A 59 1.13 4.57 4.22
C ILE A 59 1.82 4.96 2.92
N GLY A 60 1.42 6.10 2.35
CA GLY A 60 1.82 6.52 1.01
C GLY A 60 0.78 6.13 -0.06
N THR A 61 -0.12 7.05 -0.40
CA THR A 61 -1.18 6.85 -1.40
C THR A 61 -0.77 7.33 -2.79
N CYS A 62 -0.01 8.42 -2.83
CA CYS A 62 0.45 9.09 -4.05
C CYS A 62 -0.65 9.19 -5.13
N LYS A 63 -0.50 8.48 -6.25
CA LYS A 63 -1.47 8.44 -7.35
C LYS A 63 -2.66 7.52 -7.10
N GLY A 64 -2.63 6.72 -6.03
CA GLY A 64 -3.69 5.80 -5.64
C GLY A 64 -3.71 4.47 -6.37
N GLY A 65 -2.67 4.13 -7.13
CA GLY A 65 -2.60 2.88 -7.87
C GLY A 65 -2.58 1.67 -6.96
N THR A 66 -1.71 1.64 -5.96
CA THR A 66 -1.63 0.58 -4.94
C THR A 66 -2.90 0.51 -4.10
N LEU A 67 -3.44 1.66 -3.67
CA LEU A 67 -4.73 1.73 -2.98
C LEU A 67 -5.85 1.06 -3.79
N TYR A 68 -5.89 1.30 -5.10
CA TYR A 68 -6.84 0.65 -5.98
C TYR A 68 -6.67 -0.88 -5.94
N LEU A 69 -5.43 -1.38 -6.05
CA LEU A 69 -5.14 -2.82 -6.01
C LEU A 69 -5.61 -3.46 -4.70
N TRP A 70 -5.35 -2.81 -3.56
CA TRP A 70 -5.80 -3.32 -2.25
C TRP A 70 -7.32 -3.46 -2.19
N THR A 71 -8.08 -2.53 -2.77
CA THR A 71 -9.55 -2.66 -2.80
C THR A 71 -10.02 -3.86 -3.63
N ARG A 72 -9.23 -4.34 -4.60
CA ARG A 72 -9.61 -5.49 -5.43
C ARG A 72 -9.41 -6.82 -4.72
N VAL A 73 -8.33 -6.97 -3.94
CA VAL A 73 -7.94 -8.24 -3.31
C VAL A 73 -8.37 -8.38 -1.85
N ALA A 74 -8.64 -7.29 -1.15
CA ALA A 74 -9.19 -7.33 0.19
C ALA A 74 -10.63 -7.88 0.18
N ARG A 75 -11.08 -8.38 1.32
CA ARG A 75 -12.44 -8.90 1.51
C ARG A 75 -13.51 -7.91 1.05
N PRO A 76 -14.68 -8.41 0.60
CA PRO A 76 -15.79 -7.53 0.21
C PRO A 76 -16.29 -6.60 1.33
N ASP A 77 -16.10 -7.00 2.59
CA ASP A 77 -16.48 -6.27 3.81
C ASP A 77 -15.29 -5.59 4.51
N ALA A 78 -14.15 -5.44 3.81
CA ALA A 78 -12.91 -4.90 4.40
C ALA A 78 -13.03 -3.42 4.78
N THR A 79 -12.28 -3.06 5.83
CA THR A 79 -11.94 -1.68 6.16
C THR A 79 -10.53 -1.39 5.66
N ILE A 80 -10.40 -0.39 4.81
CA ILE A 80 -9.13 0.02 4.21
C ILE A 80 -8.87 1.45 4.64
N VAL A 81 -7.70 1.69 5.21
CA VAL A 81 -7.24 3.02 5.61
C VAL A 81 -5.99 3.34 4.80
N SER A 82 -5.96 4.48 4.14
CA SER A 82 -4.79 4.98 3.43
C SER A 82 -4.40 6.34 4.02
N VAL A 83 -3.15 6.45 4.45
CA VAL A 83 -2.57 7.64 5.08
C VAL A 83 -1.58 8.27 4.11
N ASP A 84 -1.68 9.58 3.89
CA ASP A 84 -0.72 10.33 3.09
C ASP A 84 -0.77 11.82 3.41
N LEU A 85 0.28 12.53 3.04
CA LEU A 85 0.40 13.96 3.27
C LEU A 85 -0.62 14.77 2.47
N ARG A 86 -0.87 15.99 2.95
CA ARG A 86 -1.63 17.01 2.23
C ARG A 86 -0.68 17.72 1.27
N SER A 87 -0.69 17.33 0.02
CA SER A 87 0.20 17.94 -0.97
C SER A 87 -0.48 18.05 -2.32
N ASP A 88 -0.08 19.05 -3.10
CA ASP A 88 -0.41 19.18 -4.51
C ASP A 88 0.80 18.81 -5.40
N LYS A 89 1.93 18.40 -4.79
CA LYS A 89 3.11 17.91 -5.50
C LYS A 89 2.93 16.44 -5.87
N ALA A 90 3.47 16.05 -7.00
CA ALA A 90 3.49 14.65 -7.42
C ALA A 90 4.32 13.81 -6.42
N CYS A 91 3.74 12.68 -5.98
CA CYS A 91 4.40 11.70 -5.10
C CYS A 91 4.97 12.27 -3.78
N GLY A 92 4.30 13.24 -3.18
CA GLY A 92 4.58 13.75 -1.83
C GLY A 92 3.28 14.05 -1.12
N GLY A 93 2.33 13.12 -1.21
CA GLY A 93 0.94 13.29 -0.81
C GLY A 93 -0.01 13.44 -2.00
N TYR A 94 -1.25 13.79 -1.73
CA TYR A 94 -2.23 14.03 -2.79
C TYR A 94 -3.16 15.20 -2.47
N SER A 95 -3.62 15.86 -3.55
CA SER A 95 -4.58 16.97 -3.49
C SER A 95 -5.95 16.52 -2.99
N ARG A 96 -6.64 17.40 -2.25
CA ARG A 96 -8.04 17.17 -1.83
C ARG A 96 -8.97 16.85 -3.02
N LEU A 97 -8.66 17.35 -4.20
CA LEU A 97 -9.42 17.10 -5.42
C LEU A 97 -9.42 15.62 -5.85
N ARG A 98 -8.43 14.83 -5.44
CA ARG A 98 -8.37 13.40 -5.72
C ARG A 98 -9.26 12.56 -4.80
N THR A 99 -9.63 13.07 -3.63
CA THR A 99 -10.45 12.36 -2.63
C THR A 99 -11.73 11.74 -3.19
N PRO A 100 -12.55 12.45 -3.99
CA PRO A 100 -13.77 11.87 -4.57
C PRO A 100 -13.49 10.70 -5.51
N ILE A 101 -12.35 10.73 -6.20
CA ILE A 101 -11.93 9.65 -7.12
C ILE A 101 -11.53 8.43 -6.31
N TYR A 102 -10.65 8.59 -5.32
CA TYR A 102 -10.17 7.48 -4.49
C TYR A 102 -11.30 6.81 -3.71
N ARG A 103 -12.28 7.58 -3.20
CA ARG A 103 -13.47 7.01 -2.55
C ARG A 103 -14.26 6.05 -3.44
N ARG A 104 -14.21 6.22 -4.76
CA ARG A 104 -14.87 5.33 -5.74
C ARG A 104 -14.13 4.03 -6.01
N PHE A 105 -12.96 3.82 -5.39
CA PHE A 105 -12.25 2.54 -5.47
C PHE A 105 -12.93 1.47 -4.62
N ALA A 106 -13.53 1.86 -3.50
CA ALA A 106 -14.20 0.93 -2.62
C ALA A 106 -15.28 0.13 -3.36
N ARG A 107 -15.32 -1.19 -3.12
CA ARG A 107 -16.43 -2.05 -3.52
C ARG A 107 -17.60 -1.84 -2.56
N ARG A 108 -18.81 -2.28 -2.94
CA ARG A 108 -20.07 -1.93 -2.30
C ARG A 108 -20.10 -2.03 -0.76
N GLN A 109 -19.45 -3.02 -0.18
CA GLN A 109 -19.45 -3.26 1.28
C GLN A 109 -18.17 -2.82 1.98
N GLN A 110 -17.16 -2.38 1.22
CA GLN A 110 -15.89 -1.92 1.78
C GLN A 110 -16.03 -0.52 2.39
N ARG A 111 -15.29 -0.29 3.48
CA ARG A 111 -15.12 1.03 4.09
C ARG A 111 -13.73 1.54 3.77
N LEU A 112 -13.65 2.56 2.94
CA LEU A 112 -12.39 3.19 2.56
C LEU A 112 -12.26 4.55 3.24
N HIS A 113 -11.24 4.69 4.08
CA HIS A 113 -10.90 5.90 4.80
C HIS A 113 -9.62 6.50 4.26
N LEU A 114 -9.68 7.76 3.89
CA LEU A 114 -8.57 8.55 3.35
C LEU A 114 -8.13 9.56 4.42
N VAL A 115 -6.99 9.29 5.05
CA VAL A 115 -6.40 10.13 6.10
C VAL A 115 -5.31 10.99 5.46
N ARG A 116 -5.60 12.28 5.27
CA ARG A 116 -4.63 13.23 4.72
C ARG A 116 -3.89 13.92 5.85
N ALA A 117 -2.88 13.26 6.38
CA ALA A 117 -2.08 13.69 7.52
C ALA A 117 -0.68 13.06 7.46
N ASP A 118 0.25 13.61 8.23
CA ASP A 118 1.58 13.05 8.43
C ASP A 118 1.48 11.77 9.28
N SER A 119 1.97 10.65 8.75
CA SER A 119 1.96 9.34 9.41
C SER A 119 2.78 9.34 10.71
N HIS A 120 3.78 10.20 10.83
CA HIS A 120 4.67 10.28 11.99
C HIS A 120 4.04 10.99 13.20
N GLN A 121 2.83 11.55 13.06
CA GLN A 121 2.12 12.19 14.17
C GLN A 121 1.34 11.18 15.00
N ILE A 122 1.44 11.31 16.33
CA ILE A 122 0.69 10.44 17.27
C ILE A 122 -0.82 10.56 17.04
N ASP A 123 -1.33 11.75 16.76
CA ASP A 123 -2.76 11.97 16.47
C ASP A 123 -3.21 11.18 15.24
N THR A 124 -2.34 11.03 14.23
CA THR A 124 -2.61 10.23 13.04
C THR A 124 -2.68 8.75 13.39
N LEU A 125 -1.73 8.24 14.18
CA LEU A 125 -1.75 6.86 14.67
C LEU A 125 -3.04 6.56 15.45
N GLU A 126 -3.42 7.44 16.37
CA GLU A 126 -4.63 7.27 17.17
C GLU A 126 -5.90 7.36 16.28
N GLN A 127 -5.90 8.20 15.25
CA GLN A 127 -6.97 8.22 14.27
C GLN A 127 -7.07 6.89 13.52
N VAL A 128 -5.95 6.33 13.06
CA VAL A 128 -5.89 5.02 12.38
C VAL A 128 -6.44 3.92 13.29
N LYS A 129 -6.00 3.85 14.55
CA LYS A 129 -6.53 2.89 15.53
C LYS A 129 -8.04 2.99 15.70
N ARG A 130 -8.58 4.21 15.81
CA ARG A 130 -10.04 4.43 15.92
C ARG A 130 -10.80 3.96 14.67
N LEU A 131 -10.24 4.18 13.47
CA LEU A 131 -10.86 3.75 12.22
C LEU A 131 -10.96 2.22 12.10
N PHE A 132 -10.02 1.49 12.71
CA PHE A 132 -10.08 0.03 12.82
C PHE A 132 -10.85 -0.46 14.06
N GLY A 133 -11.41 0.45 14.87
CA GLY A 133 -12.16 0.11 16.08
C GLY A 133 -11.29 -0.56 17.16
N GLY A 134 -10.01 -0.21 17.23
CA GLY A 134 -9.04 -0.82 18.16
C GLY A 134 -8.64 -2.26 17.80
N SER A 135 -9.10 -2.77 16.64
CA SER A 135 -8.74 -4.13 16.21
C SER A 135 -7.41 -4.14 15.46
N GLU A 136 -6.64 -5.22 15.62
CA GLU A 136 -5.43 -5.45 14.83
C GLU A 136 -5.72 -5.50 13.34
N ILE A 137 -4.72 -5.14 12.53
CA ILE A 137 -4.80 -5.13 11.06
C ILE A 137 -4.19 -6.40 10.48
N ASP A 138 -4.61 -6.77 9.27
CA ASP A 138 -4.14 -7.97 8.59
C ASP A 138 -2.96 -7.66 7.66
N PHE A 139 -2.99 -6.50 7.02
CA PHE A 139 -1.99 -6.09 6.04
C PHE A 139 -1.61 -4.62 6.21
N LEU A 140 -0.31 -4.36 6.28
CA LEU A 140 0.30 -3.03 6.28
C LEU A 140 1.21 -2.90 5.07
N PHE A 141 1.05 -1.83 4.28
CA PHE A 141 1.96 -1.43 3.22
C PHE A 141 2.62 -0.09 3.55
N ILE A 142 3.95 -0.04 3.59
CA ILE A 142 4.77 1.14 3.90
C ILE A 142 5.46 1.60 2.62
N ASP A 143 5.04 2.74 2.11
CA ASP A 143 5.53 3.38 0.88
C ASP A 143 5.40 4.93 1.00
N GLY A 144 5.74 5.47 2.17
CA GLY A 144 5.55 6.90 2.50
C GLY A 144 6.83 7.70 2.42
N ASP A 145 7.51 7.90 3.54
CA ASP A 145 8.78 8.61 3.62
C ASP A 145 9.93 7.65 3.34
N HIS A 146 10.67 7.88 2.26
CA HIS A 146 11.75 7.00 1.81
C HIS A 146 13.09 7.28 2.52
N SER A 147 13.17 8.27 3.42
CA SER A 147 14.33 8.43 4.29
C SER A 147 14.43 7.30 5.31
N TYR A 148 15.65 6.99 5.75
CA TYR A 148 15.85 5.98 6.81
C TYR A 148 15.02 6.27 8.07
N ALA A 149 15.04 7.53 8.51
CA ALA A 149 14.29 7.93 9.72
C ALA A 149 12.79 7.82 9.53
N GLY A 150 12.29 8.17 8.34
CA GLY A 150 10.87 8.14 8.02
C GLY A 150 10.33 6.71 7.96
N VAL A 151 10.93 5.85 7.14
CA VAL A 151 10.49 4.46 7.04
C VAL A 151 10.63 3.71 8.37
N LYS A 152 11.69 3.98 9.13
CA LYS A 152 11.86 3.40 10.47
C LYS A 152 10.77 3.86 11.43
N ARG A 153 10.38 5.13 11.38
CA ARG A 153 9.30 5.69 12.17
C ARG A 153 7.96 5.05 11.82
N ASP A 154 7.65 4.89 10.55
CA ASP A 154 6.43 4.20 10.10
C ASP A 154 6.41 2.74 10.59
N TRP A 155 7.53 2.02 10.47
CA TRP A 155 7.68 0.68 11.01
C TRP A 155 7.41 0.62 12.53
N GLU A 156 8.09 1.47 13.31
CA GLU A 156 7.97 1.47 14.77
C GLU A 156 6.55 1.79 15.25
N MET A 157 5.87 2.72 14.57
CA MET A 157 4.53 3.15 14.93
C MET A 157 3.43 2.17 14.52
N TYR A 158 3.52 1.56 13.34
CA TYR A 158 2.40 0.82 12.76
C TYR A 158 2.59 -0.69 12.72
N SER A 159 3.81 -1.22 12.76
CA SER A 159 4.04 -2.67 12.74
C SER A 159 3.37 -3.39 13.91
N THR A 160 3.29 -2.73 15.06
CA THR A 160 2.67 -3.29 16.28
C THR A 160 1.16 -3.52 16.12
N LEU A 161 0.52 -2.81 15.18
CA LEU A 161 -0.90 -2.95 14.89
C LEU A 161 -1.22 -4.21 14.07
N VAL A 162 -0.22 -4.80 13.40
CA VAL A 162 -0.44 -5.98 12.55
C VAL A 162 -0.51 -7.21 13.44
N ARG A 163 -1.56 -8.03 13.24
CA ARG A 163 -1.76 -9.28 14.00
C ARG A 163 -0.71 -10.33 13.67
N LYS A 164 -0.60 -11.35 14.53
CA LYS A 164 0.14 -12.57 14.21
C LYS A 164 -0.48 -13.25 12.97
N GLY A 165 0.37 -13.70 12.03
CA GLY A 165 -0.04 -14.24 10.74
C GLY A 165 -0.51 -13.16 9.74
N GLY A 166 -0.29 -11.88 10.06
CA GLY A 166 -0.47 -10.77 9.11
C GLY A 166 0.77 -10.53 8.25
N ILE A 167 0.65 -9.60 7.31
CA ILE A 167 1.72 -9.22 6.38
C ILE A 167 2.06 -7.74 6.57
N ILE A 168 3.37 -7.43 6.58
CA ILE A 168 3.89 -6.08 6.47
C ILE A 168 4.78 -6.04 5.24
N ALA A 169 4.50 -5.13 4.32
CA ALA A 169 5.27 -4.96 3.11
C ALA A 169 5.88 -3.55 3.03
N PHE A 170 7.11 -3.48 2.52
CA PHE A 170 7.86 -2.25 2.28
C PHE A 170 8.14 -2.12 0.79
N HIS A 171 7.99 -0.94 0.26
CA HIS A 171 8.47 -0.60 -1.07
C HIS A 171 9.91 -0.06 -1.02
N ASP A 172 10.61 -0.05 -2.17
CA ASP A 172 11.98 0.48 -2.35
C ASP A 172 13.09 -0.25 -1.55
N VAL A 173 12.89 -1.53 -1.21
CA VAL A 173 13.89 -2.29 -0.43
C VAL A 173 15.17 -2.65 -1.22
N ALA A 174 15.16 -2.54 -2.54
CA ALA A 174 16.37 -2.68 -3.38
C ALA A 174 17.14 -1.36 -3.55
N SER A 175 16.46 -0.21 -3.31
CA SER A 175 17.00 1.09 -3.67
C SER A 175 17.96 1.66 -2.62
N ASN A 176 19.16 1.99 -3.08
CA ASN A 176 20.12 2.85 -2.37
C ASN A 176 20.38 4.16 -3.15
N TYR A 177 19.45 4.56 -4.01
CA TYR A 177 19.68 5.66 -4.94
C TYR A 177 19.15 7.00 -4.38
N GLY A 178 19.99 8.02 -4.42
CA GLY A 178 19.63 9.37 -3.97
C GLY A 178 19.30 9.43 -2.48
N GLU A 179 18.16 10.00 -2.14
CA GLU A 179 17.70 10.15 -0.76
C GLU A 179 16.94 8.91 -0.24
N THR A 180 16.69 7.92 -1.10
CA THR A 180 15.99 6.69 -0.73
C THR A 180 16.89 5.80 0.13
N GLN A 181 16.50 5.56 1.37
CA GLN A 181 17.25 4.77 2.35
C GLN A 181 16.41 3.63 2.95
N VAL A 182 15.36 3.22 2.27
CA VAL A 182 14.48 2.13 2.72
C VAL A 182 15.23 0.83 2.85
N LYS A 183 16.12 0.52 1.90
CA LYS A 183 16.99 -0.67 1.95
C LYS A 183 17.75 -0.79 3.26
N ARG A 184 18.31 0.31 3.76
CA ARG A 184 19.05 0.30 5.04
C ARG A 184 18.16 -0.11 6.20
N CYS A 185 16.94 0.42 6.26
CA CYS A 185 15.98 0.05 7.30
C CYS A 185 15.51 -1.40 7.15
N TRP A 186 15.27 -1.83 5.91
CA TRP A 186 14.89 -3.20 5.58
C TRP A 186 15.96 -4.21 6.02
N ASP A 187 17.22 -3.97 5.71
CA ASP A 187 18.34 -4.85 6.07
C ASP A 187 18.54 -4.95 7.60
N GLU A 188 18.17 -3.92 8.38
CA GLU A 188 18.17 -3.98 9.85
C GLU A 188 17.04 -4.83 10.45
N ILE A 189 15.91 -4.93 9.73
CA ILE A 189 14.68 -5.51 10.28
C ILE A 189 14.48 -6.96 9.82
N LYS A 190 14.72 -7.24 8.54
CA LYS A 190 14.26 -8.45 7.86
C LYS A 190 14.69 -9.75 8.53
N ASP A 191 15.93 -9.83 9.00
CA ASP A 191 16.49 -11.06 9.58
C ASP A 191 15.89 -11.44 10.94
N ASN A 192 15.10 -10.55 11.55
CA ASN A 192 14.38 -10.84 12.79
C ASN A 192 13.03 -11.53 12.56
N PHE A 193 12.62 -11.70 11.30
CA PHE A 193 11.31 -12.24 10.94
C PHE A 193 11.40 -13.19 9.74
N PRO A 194 10.48 -14.16 9.60
CA PRO A 194 10.25 -14.80 8.32
C PRO A 194 9.90 -13.74 7.27
N HIS A 195 10.66 -13.71 6.18
CA HIS A 195 10.49 -12.67 5.17
C HIS A 195 10.62 -13.21 3.74
N ARG A 196 10.23 -12.39 2.79
CA ARG A 196 10.41 -12.59 1.33
C ARG A 196 10.81 -11.26 0.70
N GLU A 197 11.46 -11.35 -0.45
CA GLU A 197 11.82 -10.21 -1.27
C GLU A 197 11.36 -10.45 -2.71
N TYR A 198 10.69 -9.48 -3.28
CA TYR A 198 10.31 -9.44 -4.69
C TYR A 198 11.12 -8.34 -5.36
N MET A 199 12.17 -8.72 -6.08
CA MET A 199 13.11 -7.80 -6.71
C MET A 199 13.43 -8.29 -8.12
N VAL A 200 12.95 -7.57 -9.13
CA VAL A 200 13.29 -7.84 -10.54
C VAL A 200 14.69 -7.31 -10.85
N HIS A 201 15.04 -6.20 -10.22
CA HIS A 201 16.33 -5.52 -10.39
C HIS A 201 16.99 -5.30 -9.02
N PRO A 202 17.71 -6.30 -8.46
CA PRO A 202 18.29 -6.20 -7.10
C PRO A 202 19.28 -5.04 -6.90
N GLU A 203 19.92 -4.59 -7.99
CA GLU A 203 20.86 -3.46 -8.02
C GLU A 203 20.20 -2.15 -8.45
N GLY A 204 18.87 -2.16 -8.61
CA GLY A 204 18.11 -1.07 -9.21
C GLY A 204 17.29 -0.26 -8.23
N LEU A 205 16.28 0.38 -8.83
CA LEU A 205 15.22 1.08 -8.10
C LEU A 205 14.13 0.08 -7.68
N TYR A 206 13.36 0.44 -6.67
CA TYR A 206 12.18 -0.29 -6.20
C TYR A 206 12.49 -1.54 -5.35
N GLY A 207 11.87 -2.68 -5.64
CA GLY A 207 11.89 -3.87 -4.80
C GLY A 207 10.85 -3.83 -3.68
N ILE A 208 10.24 -4.98 -3.38
CA ILE A 208 9.27 -5.14 -2.31
C ILE A 208 9.78 -6.14 -1.30
N GLY A 209 9.91 -5.73 -0.04
CA GLY A 209 10.19 -6.59 1.10
C GLY A 209 8.92 -6.94 1.86
N VAL A 210 8.77 -8.20 2.26
CA VAL A 210 7.57 -8.73 2.93
C VAL A 210 7.97 -9.43 4.22
N ILE A 211 7.46 -8.97 5.34
CA ILE A 211 7.55 -9.62 6.64
C ILE A 211 6.26 -10.41 6.91
N LEU A 212 6.42 -11.66 7.33
CA LEU A 212 5.34 -12.53 7.81
C LEU A 212 5.35 -12.49 9.35
N LYS A 213 4.39 -11.80 9.95
CA LYS A 213 4.35 -11.55 11.40
C LYS A 213 3.85 -12.74 12.22
#